data_aff5bd33d20229bf37c09712d2da3ba1
#
_entry.id   aff5bd33d20229bf37c09712d2da3ba1
#
_cell.length_a   1.000
_cell.length_b   1.000
_cell.length_c   1.000
_cell.angle_alpha   90.00
_cell.angle_beta   90.00
_cell.angle_gamma   90.00
#
_symmetry.space_group_name_H-M   'P 1'
#
loop_
_entity.id
_entity.type
_entity.pdbx_description
1 polymer ?
#
loop_
_entity_poly.entity_id
_entity_poly.type
_entity_poly.pdbx_seq_one_letter_code
_entity_poly.pdbx_strand_id
1 'polypeptide(L)'
;MEKEKQEALIRLDAIEKESKELRKIIENAGKSKNIMERVIDLATAIIEIGNKDEEVLEYNKLVNAGIADHILAGQELVIISKALNEGKTPTTFYYPYFNLTKKPGSGFFFDGYGSWRVGGSVASARLTLLNKELALYQGKQFEQIHYRHKVKN
;
A
#
# COMPACT_ATOMS: atom_id res chain seq x y z
N MET A 1 -2.14 -44.02 30.53
CA MET A 1 -2.12 -43.90 29.03
C MET A 1 -2.97 -42.71 28.54
N GLU A 2 -4.28 -42.64 28.84
CA GLU A 2 -5.12 -41.52 28.34
C GLU A 2 -4.75 -40.15 28.93
N LYS A 3 -4.43 -40.10 30.22
CA LYS A 3 -4.02 -38.87 30.93
C LYS A 3 -2.69 -38.32 30.39
N GLU A 4 -1.73 -39.16 30.11
CA GLU A 4 -0.42 -38.78 29.54
C GLU A 4 -0.58 -38.26 28.12
N LYS A 5 -1.47 -38.84 27.31
CA LYS A 5 -1.82 -38.42 25.97
C LYS A 5 -2.47 -37.03 25.98
N GLN A 6 -3.34 -36.79 26.93
CA GLN A 6 -4.04 -35.52 27.10
C GLN A 6 -3.09 -34.39 27.56
N GLU A 7 -2.17 -34.69 28.47
CA GLU A 7 -1.11 -33.76 28.90
C GLU A 7 -0.14 -33.43 27.74
N ALA A 8 0.21 -34.43 26.91
CA ALA A 8 1.05 -34.22 25.76
C ALA A 8 0.38 -33.31 24.69
N LEU A 9 -0.93 -33.47 24.45
CA LEU A 9 -1.69 -32.61 23.53
C LEU A 9 -1.74 -31.15 24.01
N ILE A 10 -1.98 -30.91 25.30
CA ILE A 10 -1.99 -29.58 25.90
C ILE A 10 -0.62 -28.90 25.74
N ARG A 11 0.46 -29.66 25.94
CA ARG A 11 1.84 -29.13 25.74
C ARG A 11 2.11 -28.83 24.28
N LEU A 12 1.63 -29.65 23.35
CA LEU A 12 1.78 -29.41 21.93
C LEU A 12 1.09 -28.13 21.47
N ASP A 13 -0.15 -27.90 21.90
CA ASP A 13 -0.89 -26.68 21.61
C ASP A 13 -0.21 -25.41 22.16
N ALA A 14 0.37 -25.51 23.36
CA ALA A 14 1.13 -24.41 23.96
C ALA A 14 2.39 -24.09 23.14
N ILE A 15 3.14 -25.09 22.70
CA ILE A 15 4.33 -24.96 21.86
C ILE A 15 3.98 -24.34 20.49
N GLU A 16 2.90 -24.78 19.87
CA GLU A 16 2.45 -24.21 18.60
C GLU A 16 2.06 -22.74 18.73
N LYS A 17 1.38 -22.37 19.81
CA LYS A 17 1.01 -20.99 20.08
C LYS A 17 2.26 -20.12 20.28
N GLU A 18 3.19 -20.56 21.10
CA GLU A 18 4.46 -19.86 21.33
C GLU A 18 5.29 -19.72 20.05
N SER A 19 5.36 -20.76 19.24
CA SER A 19 6.03 -20.75 17.93
C SER A 19 5.41 -19.71 16.99
N LYS A 20 4.08 -19.58 16.95
CA LYS A 20 3.39 -18.57 16.14
C LYS A 20 3.67 -17.14 16.64
N GLU A 21 3.73 -16.94 17.93
CA GLU A 21 4.07 -15.63 18.52
C GLU A 21 5.53 -15.24 18.25
N LEU A 22 6.46 -16.17 18.40
CA LEU A 22 7.88 -15.95 18.08
C LEU A 22 8.11 -15.64 16.59
N ARG A 23 7.40 -16.32 15.69
CA ARG A 23 7.46 -16.00 14.24
C ARG A 23 7.01 -14.57 13.97
N LYS A 24 5.91 -14.11 14.58
CA LYS A 24 5.44 -12.72 14.48
C LYS A 24 6.47 -11.72 15.01
N ILE A 25 7.12 -12.04 16.11
CA ILE A 25 8.18 -11.18 16.69
C ILE A 25 9.37 -11.09 15.73
N ILE A 26 9.80 -12.21 15.16
CA ILE A 26 10.91 -12.27 14.18
C ILE A 26 10.54 -11.50 12.90
N GLU A 27 9.34 -11.68 12.37
CA GLU A 27 8.85 -10.95 11.19
C GLU A 27 8.81 -9.43 11.42
N ASN A 28 8.53 -9.00 12.65
CA ASN A 28 8.44 -7.58 13.00
C ASN A 28 9.79 -6.98 13.47
N ALA A 29 10.72 -7.79 13.98
CA ALA A 29 11.99 -7.32 14.53
C ALA A 29 12.93 -6.70 13.48
N GLY A 30 12.76 -7.03 12.20
CA GLY A 30 13.55 -6.47 11.10
C GLY A 30 12.85 -5.34 10.34
N LYS A 31 11.59 -5.01 10.67
CA LYS A 31 10.85 -3.95 9.98
C LYS A 31 11.12 -2.59 10.63
N SER A 32 11.60 -1.62 9.83
CA SER A 32 11.59 -0.22 10.25
C SER A 32 10.19 0.17 10.73
N LYS A 33 10.10 0.93 11.83
CA LYS A 33 8.82 1.45 12.34
C LYS A 33 8.15 2.44 11.38
N ASN A 34 8.95 3.06 10.50
CA ASN A 34 8.47 4.06 9.55
C ASN A 34 8.02 3.37 8.25
N ILE A 35 6.73 3.45 7.94
CA ILE A 35 6.15 2.87 6.73
C ILE A 35 6.78 3.43 5.44
N MET A 36 7.22 4.69 5.43
CA MET A 36 7.87 5.31 4.28
C MET A 36 9.26 4.73 3.98
N GLU A 37 9.91 4.13 4.96
CA GLU A 37 11.18 3.41 4.77
C GLU A 37 10.96 1.98 4.26
N ARG A 38 9.78 1.41 4.54
CA ARG A 38 9.42 0.05 4.11
C ARG A 38 8.84 0.01 2.70
N VAL A 39 8.06 1.02 2.31
CA VAL A 39 7.35 1.10 1.02
C VAL A 39 8.05 2.11 0.12
N ILE A 40 9.06 1.64 -0.60
CA ILE A 40 9.90 2.47 -1.48
C ILE A 40 9.62 2.25 -2.97
N ASP A 41 8.96 1.15 -3.32
CA ASP A 41 8.56 0.77 -4.67
C ASP A 41 7.30 -0.13 -4.65
N LEU A 42 6.81 -0.53 -5.82
CA LEU A 42 5.65 -1.42 -5.93
C LEU A 42 5.91 -2.79 -5.30
N ALA A 43 7.11 -3.34 -5.45
CA ALA A 43 7.44 -4.65 -4.92
C ALA A 43 7.37 -4.67 -3.39
N THR A 44 7.93 -3.66 -2.74
CA THR A 44 7.87 -3.50 -1.28
C THR A 44 6.45 -3.20 -0.79
N ALA A 45 5.65 -2.46 -1.56
CA ALA A 45 4.22 -2.25 -1.26
C ALA A 45 3.44 -3.58 -1.28
N ILE A 46 3.69 -4.43 -2.28
CA ILE A 46 3.08 -5.77 -2.37
C ILE A 46 3.52 -6.66 -1.19
N ILE A 47 4.79 -6.62 -0.80
CA ILE A 47 5.28 -7.34 0.38
C ILE A 47 4.56 -6.88 1.65
N GLU A 48 4.33 -5.57 1.80
CA GLU A 48 3.69 -4.98 2.97
C GLU A 48 2.22 -5.43 3.14
N ILE A 49 1.44 -5.46 2.05
CA ILE A 49 0.02 -5.87 2.10
C ILE A 49 -0.18 -7.38 1.87
N GLY A 50 0.80 -8.07 1.29
CA GLY A 50 0.79 -9.50 1.01
C GLY A 50 0.29 -9.88 -0.38
N ASN A 51 0.89 -10.94 -0.94
CA ASN A 51 0.60 -11.42 -2.31
C ASN A 51 -0.84 -11.92 -2.52
N LYS A 52 -1.57 -12.21 -1.43
CA LYS A 52 -2.97 -12.68 -1.47
C LYS A 52 -3.98 -11.55 -1.28
N ASP A 53 -3.51 -10.30 -1.12
CA ASP A 53 -4.38 -9.15 -1.04
C ASP A 53 -5.19 -8.97 -2.33
N GLU A 54 -6.45 -8.58 -2.20
CA GLU A 54 -7.38 -8.43 -3.33
C GLU A 54 -6.87 -7.46 -4.40
N GLU A 55 -6.18 -6.39 -3.99
CA GLU A 55 -5.64 -5.39 -4.92
C GLU A 55 -4.45 -5.94 -5.72
N VAL A 56 -3.64 -6.80 -5.11
CA VAL A 56 -2.53 -7.48 -5.77
C VAL A 56 -3.05 -8.54 -6.75
N LEU A 57 -4.08 -9.29 -6.35
CA LEU A 57 -4.72 -10.26 -7.23
C LEU A 57 -5.36 -9.59 -8.44
N GLU A 58 -6.01 -8.44 -8.24
CA GLU A 58 -6.57 -7.65 -9.34
C GLU A 58 -5.48 -7.11 -10.27
N TYR A 59 -4.41 -6.55 -9.73
CA TYR A 59 -3.26 -6.11 -10.52
C TYR A 59 -2.70 -7.22 -11.41
N ASN A 60 -2.51 -8.41 -10.85
CA ASN A 60 -2.01 -9.56 -11.61
C ASN A 60 -2.95 -9.98 -12.75
N LYS A 61 -4.27 -9.91 -12.53
CA LYS A 61 -5.26 -10.15 -13.60
C LYS A 61 -5.15 -9.13 -14.72
N LEU A 62 -5.01 -7.84 -14.37
CA LEU A 62 -4.87 -6.77 -15.35
C LEU A 62 -3.58 -6.90 -16.17
N VAL A 63 -2.47 -7.24 -15.52
CA VAL A 63 -1.19 -7.51 -16.19
C VAL A 63 -1.34 -8.67 -17.18
N ASN A 64 -1.92 -9.80 -16.75
CA ASN A 64 -2.12 -10.97 -17.58
C ASN A 64 -3.08 -10.73 -18.75
N ALA A 65 -4.02 -9.82 -18.58
CA ALA A 65 -4.96 -9.42 -19.64
C ALA A 65 -4.36 -8.40 -20.63
N GLY A 66 -3.13 -7.94 -20.44
CA GLY A 66 -2.45 -6.96 -21.30
C GLY A 66 -3.13 -5.59 -21.30
N ILE A 67 -3.66 -5.16 -20.16
CA ILE A 67 -4.37 -3.88 -20.00
C ILE A 67 -3.40 -2.71 -20.18
N ALA A 68 -3.93 -1.60 -20.71
CA ALA A 68 -3.16 -0.38 -20.98
C ALA A 68 -2.41 0.15 -19.76
N ASP A 69 -1.18 0.62 -19.97
CA ASP A 69 -0.23 1.02 -18.95
C ASP A 69 -0.78 2.06 -17.94
N HIS A 70 -1.56 3.04 -18.39
CA HIS A 70 -2.15 4.05 -17.50
C HIS A 70 -3.18 3.47 -16.53
N ILE A 71 -3.84 2.38 -16.89
CA ILE A 71 -4.78 1.65 -16.01
C ILE A 71 -3.98 0.84 -14.99
N LEU A 72 -2.93 0.14 -15.44
CA LEU A 72 -2.02 -0.58 -14.54
C LEU A 72 -1.40 0.36 -13.52
N ALA A 73 -0.92 1.53 -13.94
CA ALA A 73 -0.37 2.54 -13.05
C ALA A 73 -1.40 3.01 -12.01
N GLY A 74 -2.68 3.13 -12.36
CA GLY A 74 -3.75 3.41 -11.42
C GLY A 74 -3.90 2.33 -10.34
N GLN A 75 -3.85 1.04 -10.72
CA GLN A 75 -3.91 -0.07 -9.78
C GLN A 75 -2.63 -0.18 -8.91
N GLU A 76 -1.46 0.11 -9.47
CA GLU A 76 -0.21 0.22 -8.70
C GLU A 76 -0.32 1.26 -7.59
N LEU A 77 -0.89 2.44 -7.88
CA LEU A 77 -1.13 3.48 -6.88
C LEU A 77 -2.11 3.05 -5.79
N VAL A 78 -3.13 2.26 -6.11
CA VAL A 78 -4.05 1.68 -5.11
C VAL A 78 -3.30 0.78 -4.14
N ILE A 79 -2.45 -0.13 -4.64
CA ILE A 79 -1.61 -1.02 -3.83
C ILE A 79 -0.69 -0.20 -2.92
N ILE A 80 0.00 0.80 -3.48
CA ILE A 80 0.91 1.67 -2.74
C ILE A 80 0.17 2.47 -1.65
N SER A 81 -1.00 3.03 -1.98
CA SER A 81 -1.82 3.77 -1.00
C SER A 81 -2.27 2.88 0.15
N LYS A 82 -2.72 1.66 -0.14
CA LYS A 82 -3.12 0.67 0.86
C LYS A 82 -1.95 0.28 1.78
N ALA A 83 -0.78 0.06 1.20
CA ALA A 83 0.44 -0.24 1.94
C ALA A 83 0.86 0.92 2.85
N LEU A 84 0.93 2.14 2.33
CA LEU A 84 1.28 3.33 3.10
C LEU A 84 0.28 3.63 4.23
N ASN A 85 -0.99 3.33 4.02
CA ASN A 85 -2.04 3.43 5.05
C ASN A 85 -2.04 2.26 6.04
N GLU A 86 -1.16 1.28 5.88
CA GLU A 86 -1.13 0.06 6.72
C GLU A 86 -2.50 -0.63 6.80
N GLY A 87 -3.24 -0.65 5.71
CA GLY A 87 -4.59 -1.21 5.62
C GLY A 87 -5.69 -0.40 6.33
N LYS A 88 -5.37 0.76 6.89
CA LYS A 88 -6.34 1.64 7.56
C LYS A 88 -7.11 2.48 6.54
N THR A 89 -8.39 2.75 6.83
CA THR A 89 -9.22 3.63 6.00
C THR A 89 -9.08 5.07 6.48
N PRO A 90 -8.70 6.04 5.60
CA PRO A 90 -8.64 7.44 5.96
C PRO A 90 -10.02 8.01 6.34
N THR A 91 -10.05 8.89 7.35
CA THR A 91 -11.24 9.70 7.71
C THR A 91 -11.14 11.10 7.13
N THR A 92 -9.94 11.63 6.97
CA THR A 92 -9.64 12.80 6.16
C THR A 92 -8.77 12.33 5.00
N PHE A 93 -9.14 12.69 3.79
CA PHE A 93 -8.47 12.22 2.58
C PHE A 93 -7.36 13.18 2.19
N TYR A 94 -6.12 12.73 2.23
CA TYR A 94 -4.96 13.44 1.70
C TYR A 94 -4.51 12.79 0.41
N TYR A 95 -4.09 13.58 -0.55
CA TYR A 95 -3.64 13.10 -1.86
C TYR A 95 -2.52 13.98 -2.40
N PRO A 96 -1.57 13.41 -3.15
CA PRO A 96 -0.55 14.19 -3.84
C PRO A 96 -1.17 15.02 -4.97
N TYR A 97 -0.71 16.24 -5.09
CA TYR A 97 -1.14 17.18 -6.13
C TYR A 97 -0.04 17.38 -7.17
N PHE A 98 -0.42 17.34 -8.44
CA PHE A 98 0.50 17.47 -9.57
C PHE A 98 0.07 18.63 -10.47
N ASN A 99 1.04 19.39 -10.92
CA ASN A 99 0.82 20.43 -11.91
C ASN A 99 0.89 19.82 -13.32
N LEU A 100 -0.17 20.00 -14.08
CA LEU A 100 -0.29 19.53 -15.46
C LEU A 100 -0.18 20.69 -16.49
N THR A 101 0.04 21.91 -16.03
CA THR A 101 0.11 23.07 -16.94
C THR A 101 1.37 23.01 -17.79
N LYS A 102 1.17 22.93 -19.10
CA LYS A 102 2.24 23.01 -20.11
C LYS A 102 2.71 24.45 -20.23
N LYS A 103 3.56 24.91 -19.32
CA LYS A 103 4.41 26.06 -19.63
C LYS A 103 5.62 25.57 -20.42
N PRO A 104 6.16 26.33 -21.36
CA PRO A 104 7.42 25.99 -22.01
C PRO A 104 8.49 25.71 -20.97
N GLY A 105 9.04 24.49 -20.97
CA GLY A 105 10.03 24.04 -19.99
C GLY A 105 9.48 23.46 -18.67
N SER A 106 8.16 23.49 -18.43
CA SER A 106 7.54 22.81 -17.29
C SER A 106 6.67 21.67 -17.77
N GLY A 107 7.05 20.46 -17.41
CA GLY A 107 6.25 19.26 -17.64
C GLY A 107 5.35 18.94 -16.45
N PHE A 108 4.88 17.71 -16.41
CA PHE A 108 4.26 17.12 -15.23
C PHE A 108 5.26 17.13 -14.07
N PHE A 109 4.85 17.66 -12.92
CA PHE A 109 5.68 17.64 -11.72
C PHE A 109 4.81 17.61 -10.45
N PHE A 110 5.38 17.05 -9.40
CA PHE A 110 4.77 17.05 -8.08
C PHE A 110 4.79 18.46 -7.48
N ASP A 111 3.62 18.95 -7.04
CA ASP A 111 3.42 20.33 -6.56
C ASP A 111 2.93 20.42 -5.11
N GLY A 112 2.79 19.31 -4.42
CA GLY A 112 2.35 19.30 -3.03
C GLY A 112 1.25 18.29 -2.73
N TYR A 113 0.34 18.65 -1.82
CA TYR A 113 -0.79 17.81 -1.46
C TYR A 113 -2.09 18.60 -1.42
N GLY A 114 -3.20 17.88 -1.64
CA GLY A 114 -4.54 18.34 -1.34
C GLY A 114 -5.13 17.55 -0.17
N SER A 115 -6.21 18.09 0.43
CA SER A 115 -6.95 17.37 1.45
C SER A 115 -8.45 17.56 1.27
N TRP A 116 -9.21 16.53 1.62
CA TRP A 116 -10.67 16.54 1.56
C TRP A 116 -11.25 15.90 2.83
N ARG A 117 -12.29 16.51 3.41
CA ARG A 117 -13.00 15.95 4.56
C ARG A 117 -14.07 14.97 4.10
N VAL A 118 -14.32 13.96 4.94
CA VAL A 118 -15.36 12.96 4.73
C VAL A 118 -16.75 13.61 4.63
N GLY A 119 -17.47 13.27 3.58
CA GLY A 119 -18.82 13.76 3.32
C GLY A 119 -19.14 13.94 1.84
N GLY A 120 -18.11 13.86 0.99
CA GLY A 120 -18.24 13.86 -0.46
C GLY A 120 -17.79 12.54 -1.07
N SER A 121 -18.49 12.05 -2.06
CA SER A 121 -18.02 10.97 -2.92
C SER A 121 -16.80 11.45 -3.68
N VAL A 122 -15.61 11.01 -3.26
CA VAL A 122 -14.38 11.25 -4.03
C VAL A 122 -14.16 10.05 -4.91
N ALA A 123 -14.14 10.26 -6.22
CA ALA A 123 -13.97 9.21 -7.23
C ALA A 123 -12.66 8.39 -7.09
N SER A 124 -11.75 8.79 -6.20
CA SER A 124 -10.45 8.17 -5.98
C SER A 124 -10.12 7.97 -4.50
N ALA A 125 -11.13 7.66 -3.67
CA ALA A 125 -10.94 7.39 -2.23
C ALA A 125 -9.88 6.31 -1.95
N ARG A 126 -9.73 5.33 -2.86
CA ARG A 126 -8.70 4.27 -2.80
C ARG A 126 -7.27 4.79 -3.00
N LEU A 127 -7.11 6.00 -3.52
CA LEU A 127 -5.80 6.66 -3.76
C LEU A 127 -5.45 7.67 -2.69
N THR A 128 -6.25 7.76 -1.62
CA THR A 128 -6.06 8.73 -0.55
C THR A 128 -5.24 8.15 0.61
N LEU A 129 -4.64 9.03 1.36
CA LEU A 129 -3.69 8.71 2.41
C LEU A 129 -4.15 9.26 3.76
N LEU A 130 -3.68 8.66 4.85
CA LEU A 130 -4.09 8.97 6.22
C LEU A 130 -3.68 10.38 6.67
N ASN A 131 -2.57 10.89 6.14
CA ASN A 131 -2.03 12.17 6.57
C ASN A 131 -1.24 12.86 5.45
N LYS A 132 -0.87 14.09 5.71
CA LYS A 132 -0.12 14.98 4.83
C LYS A 132 1.26 14.40 4.47
N GLU A 133 1.97 13.86 5.44
CA GLU A 133 3.33 13.35 5.28
C GLU A 133 3.36 12.19 4.28
N LEU A 134 2.39 11.28 4.37
CA LEU A 134 2.24 10.17 3.43
C LEU A 134 1.88 10.66 2.02
N ALA A 135 1.03 11.70 1.91
CA ALA A 135 0.68 12.28 0.61
C ALA A 135 1.88 12.94 -0.07
N LEU A 136 2.68 13.70 0.69
CA LEU A 136 3.92 14.29 0.19
C LEU A 136 4.94 13.22 -0.21
N TYR A 137 5.09 12.19 0.61
CA TYR A 137 5.96 11.06 0.31
C TYR A 137 5.54 10.33 -0.97
N GLN A 138 4.27 9.94 -1.06
CA GLN A 138 3.76 9.23 -2.24
C GLN A 138 3.96 10.05 -3.51
N GLY A 139 3.67 11.33 -3.49
CA GLY A 139 3.82 12.19 -4.66
C GLY A 139 5.26 12.30 -5.16
N LYS A 140 6.23 12.37 -4.26
CA LYS A 140 7.66 12.43 -4.60
C LYS A 140 8.22 11.07 -5.00
N GLN A 141 7.99 10.07 -4.17
CA GLN A 141 8.59 8.73 -4.34
C GLN A 141 8.07 8.02 -5.58
N PHE A 142 6.78 8.20 -5.88
CA PHE A 142 6.10 7.47 -6.95
C PHE A 142 5.66 8.39 -8.11
N GLU A 143 6.36 9.50 -8.32
CA GLU A 143 6.02 10.48 -9.35
C GLU A 143 5.89 9.87 -10.75
N GLN A 144 6.75 8.91 -11.11
CA GLN A 144 6.69 8.24 -12.41
C GLN A 144 5.44 7.40 -12.59
N ILE A 145 4.94 6.76 -11.53
CA ILE A 145 3.68 5.99 -11.58
C ILE A 145 2.51 6.96 -11.73
N HIS A 146 2.51 8.07 -11.01
CA HIS A 146 1.51 9.12 -11.18
C HIS A 146 1.53 9.71 -12.60
N TYR A 147 2.70 9.91 -13.18
CA TYR A 147 2.83 10.35 -14.56
C TYR A 147 2.18 9.37 -15.54
N ARG A 148 2.51 8.09 -15.46
CA ARG A 148 1.91 7.03 -16.28
C ARG A 148 0.39 6.95 -16.14
N HIS A 149 -0.12 7.17 -14.93
CA HIS A 149 -1.55 7.15 -14.66
C HIS A 149 -2.30 8.37 -15.21
N LYS A 150 -1.72 9.57 -15.10
CA LYS A 150 -2.39 10.85 -15.40
C LYS A 150 -2.13 11.35 -16.82
N VAL A 151 -1.00 11.01 -17.40
CA VAL A 151 -0.56 11.48 -18.71
C VAL A 151 -0.61 10.30 -19.68
N LYS A 152 -1.68 10.25 -20.47
CA LYS A 152 -1.82 9.25 -21.55
C LYS A 152 -0.86 9.64 -22.67
N ASN A 153 0.08 8.77 -23.01
CA ASN A 153 0.88 8.84 -24.24
C ASN A 153 0.05 8.37 -25.43
#